data_61195db22aa19ecb8298f5a49455f1ed
#
_entry.id   61195db22aa19ecb8298f5a49455f1ed
#
_cell.length_a   1.000
_cell.length_b   1.000
_cell.length_c   1.000
_cell.angle_alpha   90.00
_cell.angle_beta   90.00
_cell.angle_gamma   90.00
#
_symmetry.space_group_name_H-M   'P 1'
#
loop_
_entity.id
_entity.type
_entity.pdbx_description
1 polymer ?
#
loop_
_entity_poly.entity_id
_entity_poly.type
_entity_poly.pdbx_seq_one_letter_code
_entity_poly.pdbx_strand_id
1 'polypeptide(L)'
;NVEIVEEVGQDNAFIFGLSSDEVIEYENNGGYDPMVIFNSDSEIRTVLMQLVNGFYSPNNTEEFREIYDSLLKKQGHDRADVYFILKDFRSYAKAHEEVEKAYRDRRRWGEMALTQTACAGKFSSDRTIEEYVRDIWHLSKLRLDNAK
;
A
#
# COMPACT_ATOMS: atom_id res chain seq x y z
N ASN A 1 3.43 -4.68 5.98
CA ASN A 1 4.06 -3.48 6.57
C ASN A 1 4.42 -3.66 8.05
N VAL A 2 3.64 -4.44 8.82
CA VAL A 2 3.88 -4.65 10.26
C VAL A 2 5.29 -5.20 10.49
N GLU A 3 5.66 -6.27 9.81
CA GLU A 3 6.98 -6.91 9.96
C GLU A 3 8.14 -5.96 9.58
N ILE A 4 7.93 -5.10 8.57
CA ILE A 4 8.95 -4.12 8.18
C ILE A 4 9.13 -3.10 9.31
N VAL A 5 8.02 -2.58 9.85
CA VAL A 5 8.07 -1.60 10.94
C VAL A 5 8.65 -2.19 12.22
N GLU A 6 8.36 -3.45 12.52
CA GLU A 6 8.97 -4.18 13.65
C GLU A 6 10.50 -4.25 13.54
N GLU A 7 11.03 -4.44 12.32
CA GLU A 7 12.47 -4.53 12.11
C GLU A 7 13.18 -3.18 12.09
N VAL A 8 12.57 -2.18 11.46
CA VAL A 8 13.24 -0.88 11.24
C VAL A 8 12.85 0.18 12.27
N GLY A 9 11.77 -0.02 13.00
CA GLY A 9 11.15 0.96 13.88
C GLY A 9 10.25 1.96 13.14
N GLN A 10 9.25 2.48 13.85
CA GLN A 10 8.27 3.42 13.29
C GLN A 10 8.90 4.69 12.72
N ASP A 11 9.97 5.17 13.34
CA ASP A 11 10.67 6.39 12.90
C ASP A 11 11.37 6.24 11.54
N ASN A 12 11.50 5.03 11.02
CA ASN A 12 12.17 4.75 9.76
C ASN A 12 11.22 4.27 8.66
N ALA A 13 9.90 4.41 8.86
CA ALA A 13 8.87 4.05 7.89
C ALA A 13 7.75 5.10 7.87
N PHE A 14 7.10 5.26 6.72
CA PHE A 14 5.94 6.13 6.56
C PHE A 14 4.71 5.27 6.35
N ILE A 15 3.87 5.17 7.37
CA ILE A 15 2.66 4.34 7.36
C ILE A 15 1.43 5.22 7.26
N PHE A 16 0.48 4.81 6.44
CA PHE A 16 -0.80 5.49 6.26
C PHE A 16 -1.92 4.47 6.05
N GLY A 17 -3.14 4.97 6.04
CA GLY A 17 -4.35 4.19 5.78
C GLY A 17 -4.95 3.57 7.04
N LEU A 18 -6.03 2.84 6.81
CA LEU A 18 -6.75 2.12 7.85
C LEU A 18 -5.89 1.00 8.44
N SER A 19 -6.02 0.77 9.73
CA SER A 19 -5.50 -0.42 10.38
C SER A 19 -6.30 -1.67 9.98
N SER A 20 -5.72 -2.86 10.20
CA SER A 20 -6.42 -4.11 9.95
C SER A 20 -7.74 -4.22 10.73
N ASP A 21 -7.76 -3.72 11.98
CA ASP A 21 -8.96 -3.77 12.82
C ASP A 21 -10.06 -2.85 12.27
N GLU A 22 -9.71 -1.64 11.80
CA GLU A 22 -10.66 -0.72 11.15
C GLU A 22 -11.20 -1.29 9.84
N VAL A 23 -10.37 -1.96 9.04
CA VAL A 23 -10.82 -2.64 7.82
C VAL A 23 -11.81 -3.74 8.17
N ILE A 24 -11.48 -4.60 9.14
CA ILE A 24 -12.37 -5.69 9.61
C ILE A 24 -13.69 -5.11 10.13
N GLU A 25 -13.66 -4.00 10.86
CA GLU A 25 -14.87 -3.33 11.34
C GLU A 25 -15.76 -2.86 10.19
N TYR A 26 -15.20 -2.19 9.16
CA TYR A 26 -15.95 -1.79 7.98
C TYR A 26 -16.49 -2.98 7.18
N GLU A 27 -15.74 -4.07 7.08
CA GLU A 27 -16.17 -5.27 6.37
C GLU A 27 -17.33 -5.99 7.08
N ASN A 28 -17.29 -6.06 8.40
CA ASN A 28 -18.32 -6.74 9.19
C ASN A 28 -19.56 -5.88 9.42
N ASN A 29 -19.38 -4.60 9.70
CA ASN A 29 -20.45 -3.70 10.15
C ASN A 29 -20.93 -2.74 9.05
N GLY A 30 -20.21 -2.65 7.93
CA GLY A 30 -20.50 -1.67 6.88
C GLY A 30 -20.18 -0.24 7.33
N GLY A 31 -20.93 0.73 6.79
CA GLY A 31 -20.77 2.15 7.15
C GLY A 31 -19.76 2.92 6.31
N TYR A 32 -19.09 2.26 5.37
CA TYR A 32 -18.25 2.92 4.37
C TYR A 32 -19.02 3.15 3.06
N ASP A 33 -19.08 4.42 2.66
CA ASP A 33 -19.63 4.82 1.36
C ASP A 33 -18.67 5.82 0.70
N PRO A 34 -17.96 5.45 -0.38
CA PRO A 34 -17.05 6.32 -1.09
C PRO A 34 -17.75 7.54 -1.71
N MET A 35 -19.06 7.46 -2.00
CA MET A 35 -19.83 8.59 -2.50
C MET A 35 -19.96 9.71 -1.48
N VAL A 36 -19.97 9.41 -0.19
CA VAL A 36 -19.94 10.44 0.87
C VAL A 36 -18.65 11.25 0.79
N ILE A 37 -17.50 10.56 0.63
CA ILE A 37 -16.20 11.22 0.48
C ILE A 37 -16.15 12.04 -0.81
N PHE A 38 -16.57 11.45 -1.94
CA PHE A 38 -16.64 12.15 -3.23
C PHE A 38 -17.45 13.44 -3.15
N ASN A 39 -18.58 13.43 -2.43
CA ASN A 39 -19.46 14.59 -2.32
C ASN A 39 -18.94 15.64 -1.33
N SER A 40 -18.26 15.24 -0.27
CA SER A 40 -17.81 16.14 0.80
C SER A 40 -16.39 16.69 0.59
N ASP A 41 -15.54 15.99 -0.18
CA ASP A 41 -14.15 16.39 -0.44
C ASP A 41 -13.98 16.88 -1.88
N SER A 42 -13.83 18.19 -2.03
CA SER A 42 -13.73 18.83 -3.37
C SER A 42 -12.44 18.46 -4.12
N GLU A 43 -11.35 18.18 -3.41
CA GLU A 43 -10.08 17.80 -4.02
C GLU A 43 -10.15 16.37 -4.55
N ILE A 44 -10.61 15.42 -3.75
CA ILE A 44 -10.83 14.05 -4.18
C ILE A 44 -11.80 14.01 -5.37
N ARG A 45 -12.90 14.74 -5.28
CA ARG A 45 -13.84 14.84 -6.41
C ARG A 45 -13.17 15.38 -7.66
N THR A 46 -12.35 16.43 -7.56
CA THR A 46 -11.66 17.01 -8.72
C THR A 46 -10.72 16.00 -9.35
N VAL A 47 -9.90 15.30 -8.55
CA VAL A 47 -8.98 14.26 -9.04
C VAL A 47 -9.74 13.13 -9.73
N LEU A 48 -10.82 12.64 -9.14
CA LEU A 48 -11.62 11.57 -9.74
C LEU A 48 -12.31 12.04 -11.03
N MET A 49 -12.83 13.26 -11.08
CA MET A 49 -13.43 13.81 -12.30
C MET A 49 -12.42 13.96 -13.44
N GLN A 50 -11.13 14.17 -13.15
CA GLN A 50 -10.10 14.24 -14.17
C GLN A 50 -9.91 12.92 -14.93
N LEU A 51 -10.30 11.79 -14.35
CA LEU A 51 -10.27 10.50 -15.02
C LEU A 51 -11.29 10.41 -16.19
N VAL A 52 -12.39 11.16 -16.11
CA VAL A 52 -13.54 11.00 -17.03
C VAL A 52 -13.95 12.27 -17.76
N ASN A 53 -13.26 13.40 -17.51
CA ASN A 53 -13.61 14.68 -18.15
C ASN A 53 -12.68 15.08 -19.33
N GLY A 54 -11.75 14.18 -19.71
CA GLY A 54 -10.81 14.43 -20.79
C GLY A 54 -9.50 15.10 -20.35
N PHE A 55 -9.29 15.32 -19.05
CA PHE A 55 -8.05 15.93 -18.55
C PHE A 55 -6.81 15.10 -18.91
N TYR A 56 -6.86 13.78 -18.65
CA TYR A 56 -5.76 12.87 -18.97
C TYR A 56 -5.83 12.28 -20.38
N SER A 57 -7.04 12.15 -20.95
CA SER A 57 -7.25 11.62 -22.30
C SER A 57 -8.31 12.45 -23.03
N PRO A 58 -7.92 13.58 -23.67
CA PRO A 58 -8.85 14.49 -24.32
C PRO A 58 -9.64 13.87 -25.48
N ASN A 59 -9.04 12.87 -26.14
CA ASN A 59 -9.64 12.21 -27.31
C ASN A 59 -10.47 10.95 -26.94
N ASN A 60 -10.39 10.49 -25.68
CA ASN A 60 -11.10 9.29 -25.22
C ASN A 60 -11.42 9.41 -23.72
N THR A 61 -12.54 10.03 -23.40
CA THR A 61 -12.96 10.23 -21.99
C THR A 61 -13.34 8.93 -21.27
N GLU A 62 -13.48 7.83 -22.01
CA GLU A 62 -13.81 6.52 -21.45
C GLU A 62 -12.60 5.69 -21.07
N GLU A 63 -11.39 6.14 -21.40
CA GLU A 63 -10.15 5.38 -21.18
C GLU A 63 -9.95 4.96 -19.71
N PHE A 64 -10.27 5.86 -18.77
CA PHE A 64 -10.12 5.61 -17.34
C PHE A 64 -11.46 5.42 -16.61
N ARG A 65 -12.55 5.21 -17.36
CA ARG A 65 -13.91 5.02 -16.83
C ARG A 65 -13.98 3.86 -15.84
N GLU A 66 -13.32 2.77 -16.14
CA GLU A 66 -13.30 1.58 -15.29
C GLU A 66 -12.71 1.88 -13.90
N ILE A 67 -11.62 2.65 -13.84
CA ILE A 67 -11.00 3.08 -12.58
C ILE A 67 -11.97 3.97 -11.79
N TYR A 68 -12.56 4.97 -12.45
CA TYR A 68 -13.54 5.85 -11.83
C TYR A 68 -14.72 5.07 -11.27
N ASP A 69 -15.27 4.15 -12.06
CA ASP A 69 -16.43 3.36 -11.67
C ASP A 69 -16.11 2.37 -10.55
N SER A 70 -14.91 1.77 -10.52
CA SER A 70 -14.49 0.87 -9.44
C SER A 70 -14.40 1.57 -8.07
N LEU A 71 -14.09 2.85 -8.07
CA LEU A 71 -14.00 3.65 -6.84
C LEU A 71 -15.36 4.16 -6.34
N LEU A 72 -16.35 4.36 -7.25
CA LEU A 72 -17.61 5.02 -6.89
C LEU A 72 -18.86 4.14 -7.06
N LYS A 73 -18.76 3.02 -7.78
CA LYS A 73 -19.90 2.17 -8.10
C LYS A 73 -19.66 0.73 -7.69
N LYS A 74 -20.69 0.08 -7.19
CA LYS A 74 -20.67 -1.37 -7.00
C LYS A 74 -20.53 -2.08 -8.34
N GLN A 75 -19.67 -3.09 -8.38
CA GLN A 75 -19.46 -3.94 -9.55
C GLN A 75 -19.83 -5.39 -9.21
N GLY A 76 -21.00 -5.84 -9.71
CA GLY A 76 -21.50 -7.16 -9.39
C GLY A 76 -21.77 -7.34 -7.89
N HIS A 77 -21.05 -8.26 -7.26
CA HIS A 77 -21.13 -8.51 -5.81
C HIS A 77 -20.19 -7.66 -4.97
N ASP A 78 -19.23 -6.99 -5.62
CA ASP A 78 -18.22 -6.20 -4.91
C ASP A 78 -18.76 -4.81 -4.58
N ARG A 79 -18.39 -4.31 -3.40
CA ARG A 79 -18.65 -2.91 -3.03
C ARG A 79 -17.78 -1.97 -3.88
N ALA A 80 -18.19 -0.71 -3.98
CA ALA A 80 -17.33 0.33 -4.51
C ALA A 80 -16.11 0.51 -3.59
N ASP A 81 -14.97 0.88 -4.18
CA ASP A 81 -13.71 1.12 -3.47
C ASP A 81 -13.35 0.00 -2.48
N VAL A 82 -13.20 -1.21 -3.00
CA VAL A 82 -12.94 -2.45 -2.21
C VAL A 82 -11.75 -2.27 -1.26
N TYR A 83 -10.76 -1.48 -1.66
CA TYR A 83 -9.51 -1.26 -0.92
C TYR A 83 -9.48 0.01 -0.07
N PHE A 84 -10.62 0.69 0.11
CA PHE A 84 -10.72 1.93 0.91
C PHE A 84 -9.78 3.07 0.47
N ILE A 85 -9.47 3.14 -0.82
CA ILE A 85 -8.51 4.10 -1.39
C ILE A 85 -8.92 5.55 -1.07
N LEU A 86 -10.23 5.87 -1.21
CA LEU A 86 -10.71 7.22 -0.92
C LEU A 86 -10.69 7.53 0.58
N LYS A 87 -10.87 6.53 1.42
CA LYS A 87 -10.77 6.68 2.88
C LYS A 87 -9.33 6.96 3.31
N ASP A 88 -8.39 6.29 2.68
CA ASP A 88 -6.95 6.39 2.98
C ASP A 88 -6.29 7.65 2.37
N PHE A 89 -6.93 8.29 1.39
CA PHE A 89 -6.33 9.37 0.61
C PHE A 89 -5.74 10.49 1.47
N ARG A 90 -6.43 10.94 2.52
CA ARG A 90 -5.96 12.03 3.35
C ARG A 90 -4.78 11.63 4.25
N SER A 91 -4.79 10.42 4.76
CA SER A 91 -3.64 9.88 5.52
C SER A 91 -2.43 9.67 4.61
N TYR A 92 -2.64 9.21 3.37
CA TYR A 92 -1.60 9.12 2.36
C TYR A 92 -0.98 10.51 2.05
N ALA A 93 -1.82 11.52 1.78
CA ALA A 93 -1.35 12.87 1.50
C ALA A 93 -0.48 13.43 2.64
N LYS A 94 -0.92 13.23 3.89
CA LYS A 94 -0.15 13.61 5.07
C LYS A 94 1.19 12.85 5.17
N ALA A 95 1.17 11.54 4.96
CA ALA A 95 2.39 10.74 4.96
C ALA A 95 3.36 11.19 3.86
N HIS A 96 2.85 11.57 2.68
CA HIS A 96 3.66 12.11 1.59
C HIS A 96 4.35 13.42 1.95
N GLU A 97 3.67 14.33 2.68
CA GLU A 97 4.30 15.54 3.21
C GLU A 97 5.44 15.23 4.18
N GLU A 98 5.29 14.20 5.02
CA GLU A 98 6.35 13.78 5.94
C GLU A 98 7.54 13.15 5.17
N VAL A 99 7.27 12.39 4.10
CA VAL A 99 8.31 11.89 3.19
C VAL A 99 9.10 13.05 2.59
N GLU A 100 8.42 14.09 2.08
CA GLU A 100 9.09 15.27 1.52
C GLU A 100 9.98 15.98 2.54
N LYS A 101 9.48 16.17 3.77
CA LYS A 101 10.27 16.77 4.85
C LYS A 101 11.52 15.94 5.16
N ALA A 102 11.36 14.63 5.34
CA ALA A 102 12.46 13.72 5.62
C ALA A 102 13.48 13.69 4.48
N TYR A 103 13.01 13.72 3.21
CA TYR A 103 13.88 13.71 2.04
C TYR A 103 14.74 14.97 1.93
N ARG A 104 14.25 16.13 2.38
CA ARG A 104 15.03 17.39 2.41
C ARG A 104 16.14 17.37 3.46
N ASP A 105 15.98 16.62 4.56
CA ASP A 105 17.04 16.32 5.51
C ASP A 105 17.86 15.12 5.01
N ARG A 106 18.91 15.42 4.25
CA ARG A 106 19.78 14.40 3.62
C ARG A 106 20.42 13.46 4.61
N ARG A 107 20.74 13.94 5.81
CA ARG A 107 21.33 13.09 6.84
C ARG A 107 20.30 12.12 7.38
N ARG A 108 19.12 12.62 7.79
CA ARG A 108 18.01 11.81 8.27
C ARG A 108 17.58 10.78 7.24
N TRP A 109 17.41 11.20 5.98
CA TRP A 109 17.07 10.30 4.88
C TRP A 109 18.09 9.19 4.68
N GLY A 110 19.40 9.53 4.75
CA GLY A 110 20.48 8.55 4.66
C GLY A 110 20.47 7.55 5.82
N GLU A 111 20.21 8.01 7.05
CA GLU A 111 20.07 7.14 8.23
C GLU A 111 18.88 6.17 8.08
N MET A 112 17.73 6.65 7.62
CA MET A 112 16.56 5.81 7.33
C MET A 112 16.85 4.77 6.26
N ALA A 113 17.44 5.18 5.13
CA ALA A 113 17.77 4.29 4.03
C ALA A 113 18.79 3.20 4.46
N LEU A 114 19.78 3.58 5.25
CA LEU A 114 20.77 2.64 5.80
C LEU A 114 20.12 1.62 6.75
N THR A 115 19.22 2.07 7.62
CA THR A 115 18.46 1.20 8.51
C THR A 115 17.61 0.20 7.73
N GLN A 116 16.87 0.66 6.72
CA GLN A 116 16.07 -0.20 5.84
C GLN A 116 16.95 -1.25 5.15
N THR A 117 18.10 -0.84 4.63
CA THR A 117 19.04 -1.75 3.96
C THR A 117 19.61 -2.78 4.92
N ALA A 118 20.02 -2.36 6.12
CA ALA A 118 20.59 -3.26 7.14
C ALA A 118 19.57 -4.32 7.61
N CYS A 119 18.30 -3.96 7.71
CA CYS A 119 17.22 -4.86 8.14
C CYS A 119 16.62 -5.71 7.00
N ALA A 120 16.95 -5.41 5.73
CA ALA A 120 16.34 -6.09 4.58
C ALA A 120 16.63 -7.60 4.51
N GLY A 121 17.70 -8.07 5.14
CA GLY A 121 18.08 -9.49 5.16
C GLY A 121 16.98 -10.41 5.70
N LYS A 122 16.16 -9.94 6.63
CA LYS A 122 14.99 -10.69 7.14
C LYS A 122 13.98 -11.04 6.04
N PHE A 123 13.89 -10.22 5.00
CA PHE A 123 12.93 -10.38 3.91
C PHE A 123 13.53 -11.08 2.68
N SER A 124 14.72 -11.71 2.81
CA SER A 124 15.30 -12.47 1.72
C SER A 124 14.51 -13.76 1.47
N SER A 125 14.35 -14.11 0.19
CA SER A 125 13.71 -15.37 -0.21
C SER A 125 14.46 -16.58 0.30
N ASP A 126 15.80 -16.51 0.34
CA ASP A 126 16.65 -17.61 0.83
C ASP A 126 16.34 -17.95 2.28
N ARG A 127 16.24 -16.93 3.16
CA ARG A 127 15.84 -17.14 4.54
C ARG A 127 14.46 -17.77 4.65
N THR A 128 13.48 -17.24 3.90
CA THR A 128 12.12 -17.76 3.93
C THR A 128 12.06 -19.21 3.51
N ILE A 129 12.76 -19.58 2.44
CA ILE A 129 12.83 -20.97 1.98
C ILE A 129 13.55 -21.86 2.99
N GLU A 130 14.63 -21.37 3.61
CA GLU A 130 15.33 -22.12 4.66
C GLU A 130 14.43 -22.40 5.88
N GLU A 131 13.63 -21.44 6.29
CA GLU A 131 12.64 -21.63 7.36
C GLU A 131 11.58 -22.66 6.95
N TYR A 132 11.04 -22.59 5.73
CA TYR A 132 10.10 -23.59 5.25
C TYR A 132 10.70 -25.00 5.21
N VAL A 133 11.94 -25.11 4.73
CA VAL A 133 12.67 -26.40 4.70
C VAL A 133 12.83 -26.96 6.09
N ARG A 134 13.19 -26.13 7.07
CA ARG A 134 13.43 -26.53 8.46
C ARG A 134 12.12 -26.81 9.21
N ASP A 135 11.17 -25.86 9.17
CA ASP A 135 10.06 -25.81 10.12
C ASP A 135 8.77 -26.45 9.57
N ILE A 136 8.61 -26.53 8.24
CA ILE A 136 7.42 -27.05 7.59
C ILE A 136 7.70 -28.36 6.88
N TRP A 137 8.69 -28.38 6.00
CA TRP A 137 8.97 -29.56 5.17
C TRP A 137 9.91 -30.57 5.84
N HIS A 138 10.66 -30.17 6.85
CA HIS A 138 11.62 -31.01 7.58
C HIS A 138 12.62 -31.71 6.64
N LEU A 139 13.08 -30.99 5.61
CA LEU A 139 14.02 -31.51 4.62
C LEU A 139 15.46 -31.16 4.99
N SER A 140 16.39 -31.99 4.50
CA SER A 140 17.83 -31.70 4.59
C SER A 140 18.34 -31.12 3.27
N LYS A 141 19.25 -30.11 3.36
CA LYS A 141 19.93 -29.57 2.16
C LYS A 141 20.76 -30.66 1.47
N LEU A 142 20.57 -30.81 0.18
CA LEU A 142 21.46 -31.63 -0.64
C LEU A 142 22.79 -30.90 -0.81
N ARG A 143 23.90 -31.57 -0.46
CA ARG A 143 25.24 -31.13 -0.84
C ARG A 143 25.52 -31.72 -2.21
N LEU A 144 25.56 -30.87 -3.24
CA LEU A 144 26.08 -31.26 -4.54
C LEU A 144 27.61 -31.21 -4.42
N ASP A 145 28.26 -32.39 -4.37
CA ASP A 145 29.69 -32.45 -4.55
C ASP A 145 30.00 -31.91 -5.94
N ASN A 146 30.80 -30.84 -6.01
CA ASN A 146 31.27 -30.34 -7.28
C ASN A 146 32.04 -31.48 -7.96
N ALA A 147 31.42 -32.12 -8.94
CA ALA A 147 32.13 -33.02 -9.82
C ALA A 147 33.27 -32.24 -10.48
N LYS A 148 34.50 -32.65 -10.18
CA LYS A 148 35.72 -32.11 -10.80
C LYS A 148 35.76 -32.43 -12.28
#